data_e1a11fa729685daee61553d50f3863d8
#
_entry.id   e1a11fa729685daee61553d50f3863d8
#
_cell.length_a   1.000
_cell.length_b   1.000
_cell.length_c   1.000
_cell.angle_alpha   90.00
_cell.angle_beta   90.00
_cell.angle_gamma   90.00
#
_symmetry.space_group_name_H-M   'P 1'
#
loop_
_entity.id
_entity.type
_entity.pdbx_description
1 polymer ?
#
loop_
_entity_poly.entity_id
_entity_poly.type
_entity_poly.pdbx_seq_one_letter_code
_entity_poly.pdbx_strand_id
1 'polypeptide(L)'
;MTAVLSLIVSAGLLSASAQTAESFQYTAGAKVDGAGKPRAMFGLNARVGNGNAETSARTFLQRHASTLGLTDAANDLTAQSTITVPGGSHVRFSQRVNGIPVYGADVVVSLNSRNEVTMLVNNSLGNVQTPTDASVDQARALTLAREHLKTGPVAIGNPDAATLMIYRVPGGSTHLTYRVTLTREDPAGDWEVFVDAVSGTILRTRNMFVDYREGERVQGQGDVYLTDPLSAAHQPYGTPGFADNDDNDSDSLTAHRSLVTLDSLTFTNGAFQLTGPYCTITDIEAPFDSLYTSATPDGFRFTRSQPGFEAVNAYYHATESYKRLQQLGFGSSHLAQLRIDPHGFQGADNSHYSPSGNWISFGTGGVDDAEDADVIWHEYAHAIQYTFVPSWGEGDMAALGEGYADYWASSHARSTNELTRGETQYDWVFRWDGHNQFWSGRRVNDIGTYPFTSLSVHASGQIW
;
A
#
# COMPACT_ATOMS: atom_id res chain seq x y z
N MET A 1 17.46 -3.19 -29.13
CA MET A 1 16.67 -4.04 -30.05
C MET A 1 15.35 -4.34 -29.36
N THR A 2 14.34 -3.58 -29.73
CA THR A 2 13.02 -3.61 -29.15
C THR A 2 12.20 -4.70 -29.83
N ALA A 3 11.87 -5.77 -29.12
CA ALA A 3 11.03 -6.83 -29.68
C ALA A 3 9.55 -6.43 -29.47
N VAL A 4 8.89 -6.04 -30.54
CA VAL A 4 7.44 -5.94 -30.63
C VAL A 4 6.91 -7.36 -30.82
N LEU A 5 6.27 -7.93 -29.82
CA LEU A 5 5.64 -9.24 -29.91
C LEU A 5 4.24 -9.07 -30.48
N SER A 6 4.10 -9.18 -31.81
CA SER A 6 2.81 -9.35 -32.48
C SER A 6 2.47 -10.85 -32.47
N LEU A 7 1.50 -11.26 -31.65
CA LEU A 7 0.99 -12.62 -31.68
C LEU A 7 -0.11 -12.70 -32.75
N ILE A 8 0.22 -13.24 -33.93
CA ILE A 8 -0.75 -13.66 -34.93
C ILE A 8 -1.09 -15.13 -34.62
N VAL A 9 -2.33 -15.40 -34.21
CA VAL A 9 -2.84 -16.74 -34.09
C VAL A 9 -3.52 -17.12 -35.41
N SER A 10 -2.94 -18.07 -36.14
CA SER A 10 -3.53 -18.66 -37.34
C SER A 10 -4.63 -19.66 -36.93
N ALA A 11 -5.85 -19.43 -37.39
CA ALA A 11 -7.00 -20.29 -37.17
C ALA A 11 -7.08 -21.39 -38.21
N GLY A 12 -7.14 -22.66 -37.75
CA GLY A 12 -7.57 -23.79 -38.55
C GLY A 12 -9.09 -23.85 -38.59
N LEU A 13 -9.63 -24.01 -39.81
CA LEU A 13 -11.07 -24.04 -40.13
C LEU A 13 -11.78 -25.24 -39.50
N LEU A 14 -12.74 -25.00 -38.61
CA LEU A 14 -13.93 -25.81 -38.42
C LEU A 14 -15.10 -24.85 -38.22
N SER A 15 -16.11 -25.00 -39.07
CA SER A 15 -17.28 -24.14 -39.19
C SER A 15 -18.19 -24.20 -37.95
N ALA A 16 -18.12 -23.21 -37.10
CA ALA A 16 -19.16 -22.73 -36.21
C ALA A 16 -19.02 -21.23 -36.15
N SER A 17 -20.10 -20.48 -36.23
CA SER A 17 -20.23 -19.02 -36.35
C SER A 17 -19.06 -18.23 -35.74
N ALA A 18 -18.26 -17.59 -36.60
CA ALA A 18 -17.14 -16.77 -36.21
C ALA A 18 -17.65 -15.56 -35.43
N GLN A 19 -17.59 -15.60 -34.12
CA GLN A 19 -17.39 -14.40 -33.33
C GLN A 19 -15.92 -14.00 -33.56
N THR A 20 -15.71 -12.88 -34.25
CA THR A 20 -14.41 -12.26 -34.43
C THR A 20 -13.78 -12.06 -33.05
N ALA A 21 -12.63 -12.68 -32.84
CA ALA A 21 -11.82 -12.41 -31.68
C ALA A 21 -11.42 -10.92 -31.73
N GLU A 22 -12.08 -10.08 -30.94
CA GLU A 22 -11.63 -8.70 -30.73
C GLU A 22 -10.24 -8.77 -30.09
N SER A 23 -9.22 -8.40 -30.87
CA SER A 23 -7.90 -8.21 -30.33
C SER A 23 -7.93 -6.97 -29.42
N PHE A 24 -7.73 -7.15 -28.12
CA PHE A 24 -7.52 -6.00 -27.26
C PHE A 24 -6.08 -5.49 -27.46
N GLN A 25 -5.96 -4.17 -27.60
CA GLN A 25 -4.66 -3.50 -27.60
C GLN A 25 -4.41 -2.93 -26.22
N TYR A 26 -3.22 -3.17 -25.67
CA TYR A 26 -2.71 -2.46 -24.51
C TYR A 26 -1.63 -1.50 -24.95
N THR A 27 -1.75 -0.24 -24.55
CA THR A 27 -0.83 0.84 -24.95
C THR A 27 0.32 1.04 -23.97
N ALA A 28 0.22 0.48 -22.76
CA ALA A 28 1.27 0.58 -21.76
C ALA A 28 1.58 -0.80 -21.20
N GLY A 29 2.67 -1.32 -21.32
CA GLY A 29 3.31 -2.56 -20.88
C GLY A 29 2.48 -3.59 -20.07
N ALA A 30 2.86 -4.85 -20.22
CA ALA A 30 2.46 -5.91 -19.29
C ALA A 30 3.66 -6.31 -18.45
N LYS A 31 3.45 -6.52 -17.14
CA LYS A 31 4.41 -7.21 -16.28
C LYS A 31 4.09 -8.69 -16.34
N VAL A 32 5.10 -9.49 -16.61
CA VAL A 32 4.99 -10.94 -16.70
C VAL A 32 5.87 -11.60 -15.64
N ASP A 33 5.48 -12.78 -15.17
CA ASP A 33 6.33 -13.60 -14.32
C ASP A 33 7.39 -14.36 -15.14
N GLY A 34 8.24 -15.11 -14.44
CA GLY A 34 9.30 -15.90 -15.07
C GLY A 34 8.81 -16.97 -16.06
N ALA A 35 7.52 -17.29 -16.10
CA ALA A 35 6.87 -18.18 -17.05
C ALA A 35 6.18 -17.42 -18.20
N GLY A 36 6.31 -16.09 -18.24
CA GLY A 36 5.68 -15.25 -19.26
C GLY A 36 4.19 -14.96 -19.02
N LYS A 37 3.66 -15.32 -17.85
CA LYS A 37 2.25 -15.06 -17.49
C LYS A 37 2.07 -13.60 -17.09
N PRO A 38 1.09 -12.87 -17.65
CA PRO A 38 0.77 -11.51 -17.24
C PRO A 38 0.34 -11.44 -15.78
N ARG A 39 1.07 -10.66 -14.98
CA ARG A 39 0.78 -10.37 -13.58
C ARG A 39 0.12 -9.03 -13.39
N ALA A 40 0.42 -8.07 -14.26
CA ALA A 40 -0.30 -6.81 -14.34
C ALA A 40 -0.33 -6.33 -15.79
N MET A 41 -1.44 -5.71 -16.19
CA MET A 41 -1.63 -5.12 -17.52
C MET A 41 -2.28 -3.75 -17.32
N PHE A 42 -1.75 -2.75 -17.99
CA PHE A 42 -2.19 -1.36 -17.88
C PHE A 42 -2.54 -0.79 -19.25
N GLY A 43 -3.32 0.29 -19.27
CA GLY A 43 -3.68 0.97 -20.49
C GLY A 43 -4.55 0.12 -21.44
N LEU A 44 -5.29 -0.81 -20.89
CA LEU A 44 -6.26 -1.61 -21.64
C LEU A 44 -7.43 -0.73 -22.05
N ASN A 45 -7.99 -1.00 -23.27
CA ASN A 45 -9.22 -0.38 -23.76
C ASN A 45 -10.14 -1.47 -24.29
N ALA A 46 -10.38 -2.50 -23.47
CA ALA A 46 -11.13 -3.68 -23.91
C ALA A 46 -12.63 -3.51 -23.62
N ARG A 47 -13.43 -3.46 -24.68
CA ARG A 47 -14.88 -3.57 -24.61
C ARG A 47 -15.29 -5.02 -24.56
N VAL A 48 -16.10 -5.40 -23.57
CA VAL A 48 -16.48 -6.81 -23.35
C VAL A 48 -17.98 -7.05 -23.38
N GLY A 49 -18.76 -6.07 -23.77
CA GLY A 49 -20.21 -6.18 -23.92
C GLY A 49 -21.01 -5.25 -23.01
N ASN A 50 -22.32 -5.35 -23.04
CA ASN A 50 -23.26 -4.54 -22.28
C ASN A 50 -23.68 -5.28 -21.00
N GLY A 51 -22.95 -5.10 -19.92
CA GLY A 51 -23.24 -5.70 -18.62
C GLY A 51 -22.87 -4.74 -17.47
N ASN A 52 -23.10 -5.17 -16.24
CA ASN A 52 -22.54 -4.50 -15.09
C ASN A 52 -21.02 -4.76 -15.02
N ALA A 53 -20.32 -4.06 -14.10
CA ALA A 53 -18.87 -4.18 -13.97
C ALA A 53 -18.38 -5.62 -13.75
N GLU A 54 -19.06 -6.39 -12.89
CA GLU A 54 -18.71 -7.79 -12.64
C GLU A 54 -18.87 -8.66 -13.89
N THR A 55 -19.99 -8.54 -14.59
CA THR A 55 -20.23 -9.29 -15.82
C THR A 55 -19.19 -8.97 -16.89
N SER A 56 -18.85 -7.70 -17.05
CA SER A 56 -17.83 -7.25 -18.01
C SER A 56 -16.44 -7.77 -17.63
N ALA A 57 -16.05 -7.68 -16.35
CA ALA A 57 -14.80 -8.20 -15.84
C ALA A 57 -14.69 -9.72 -16.05
N ARG A 58 -15.74 -10.47 -15.73
CA ARG A 58 -15.80 -11.93 -15.88
C ARG A 58 -15.70 -12.32 -17.36
N THR A 59 -16.41 -11.64 -18.23
CA THR A 59 -16.35 -11.87 -19.68
C THR A 59 -14.95 -11.63 -20.23
N PHE A 60 -14.27 -10.57 -19.76
CA PHE A 60 -12.88 -10.29 -20.12
C PHE A 60 -11.96 -11.44 -19.69
N LEU A 61 -12.04 -11.87 -18.44
CA LEU A 61 -11.22 -12.95 -17.91
C LEU A 61 -11.44 -14.28 -18.66
N GLN A 62 -12.70 -14.60 -19.01
CA GLN A 62 -13.02 -15.80 -19.78
C GLN A 62 -12.46 -15.75 -21.20
N ARG A 63 -12.61 -14.62 -21.90
CA ARG A 63 -12.10 -14.45 -23.28
C ARG A 63 -10.57 -14.56 -23.35
N HIS A 64 -9.88 -14.15 -22.30
CA HIS A 64 -8.41 -14.09 -22.26
C HIS A 64 -7.78 -15.12 -21.31
N ALA A 65 -8.56 -16.14 -20.90
CA ALA A 65 -8.15 -17.12 -19.89
C ALA A 65 -6.80 -17.79 -20.21
N SER A 66 -6.58 -18.21 -21.46
CA SER A 66 -5.32 -18.84 -21.88
C SER A 66 -4.13 -17.90 -21.76
N THR A 67 -4.27 -16.66 -22.23
CA THR A 67 -3.22 -15.63 -22.12
C THR A 67 -2.91 -15.30 -20.66
N LEU A 68 -3.93 -15.29 -19.80
CA LEU A 68 -3.81 -14.98 -18.39
C LEU A 68 -3.36 -16.19 -17.55
N GLY A 69 -3.17 -17.36 -18.18
CA GLY A 69 -2.81 -18.59 -17.47
C GLY A 69 -3.90 -19.05 -16.48
N LEU A 70 -5.16 -18.78 -16.80
CA LEU A 70 -6.32 -19.25 -16.05
C LEU A 70 -6.77 -20.59 -16.65
N THR A 71 -6.94 -21.61 -15.84
CA THR A 71 -7.32 -22.96 -16.30
C THR A 71 -8.80 -23.01 -16.63
N ASP A 72 -9.64 -22.50 -15.73
CA ASP A 72 -11.08 -22.36 -15.91
C ASP A 72 -11.56 -21.04 -15.29
N ALA A 73 -11.48 -19.96 -16.08
CA ALA A 73 -11.86 -18.61 -15.60
C ALA A 73 -13.35 -18.50 -15.24
N ALA A 74 -14.20 -19.43 -15.68
CA ALA A 74 -15.62 -19.44 -15.36
C ALA A 74 -15.88 -19.98 -13.95
N ASN A 75 -15.21 -21.08 -13.60
CA ASN A 75 -15.47 -21.83 -12.38
C ASN A 75 -14.43 -21.59 -11.29
N ASP A 76 -13.18 -21.29 -11.70
CA ASP A 76 -12.07 -21.09 -10.75
C ASP A 76 -12.05 -19.70 -10.11
N LEU A 77 -12.82 -18.72 -10.61
CA LEU A 77 -12.83 -17.34 -10.11
C LEU A 77 -14.20 -16.98 -9.50
N THR A 78 -14.20 -16.72 -8.21
CA THR A 78 -15.37 -16.23 -7.47
C THR A 78 -15.24 -14.74 -7.20
N ALA A 79 -16.24 -13.94 -7.62
CA ALA A 79 -16.29 -12.52 -7.31
C ALA A 79 -16.40 -12.32 -5.80
N GLN A 80 -15.55 -11.45 -5.24
CA GLN A 80 -15.50 -11.12 -3.83
C GLN A 80 -16.11 -9.75 -3.54
N SER A 81 -15.76 -8.76 -4.38
CA SER A 81 -16.26 -7.40 -4.23
C SER A 81 -16.24 -6.64 -5.55
N THR A 82 -17.13 -5.68 -5.67
CA THR A 82 -17.12 -4.66 -6.70
C THR A 82 -17.17 -3.30 -6.02
N ILE A 83 -16.11 -2.52 -6.16
CA ILE A 83 -16.03 -1.16 -5.64
C ILE A 83 -16.23 -0.22 -6.80
N THR A 84 -17.25 0.66 -6.71
CA THR A 84 -17.55 1.66 -7.74
C THR A 84 -17.15 3.04 -7.24
N VAL A 85 -16.42 3.75 -8.07
CA VAL A 85 -15.95 5.13 -7.85
C VAL A 85 -16.39 6.00 -9.03
N PRO A 86 -16.34 7.36 -8.95
CA PRO A 86 -16.80 8.22 -10.04
C PRO A 86 -16.16 7.94 -11.40
N GLY A 87 -14.90 7.44 -11.42
CA GLY A 87 -14.17 7.13 -12.66
C GLY A 87 -14.40 5.72 -13.22
N GLY A 88 -15.05 4.81 -12.49
CA GLY A 88 -15.24 3.43 -12.92
C GLY A 88 -15.48 2.44 -11.79
N SER A 89 -15.07 1.19 -12.00
CA SER A 89 -15.27 0.12 -11.02
C SER A 89 -14.05 -0.80 -10.94
N HIS A 90 -13.81 -1.37 -9.76
CA HIS A 90 -12.81 -2.39 -9.51
C HIS A 90 -13.50 -3.65 -9.04
N VAL A 91 -13.31 -4.74 -9.78
CA VAL A 91 -13.89 -6.05 -9.46
C VAL A 91 -12.79 -6.98 -9.02
N ARG A 92 -12.88 -7.47 -7.78
CA ARG A 92 -11.95 -8.45 -7.21
C ARG A 92 -12.55 -9.84 -7.28
N PHE A 93 -11.76 -10.78 -7.77
CA PHE A 93 -12.05 -12.20 -7.77
C PHE A 93 -11.00 -12.94 -6.93
N SER A 94 -11.42 -14.00 -6.25
CA SER A 94 -10.50 -14.97 -5.65
C SER A 94 -10.50 -16.27 -6.44
N GLN A 95 -9.33 -16.88 -6.57
CA GLN A 95 -9.21 -18.17 -7.22
C GLN A 95 -9.66 -19.30 -6.30
N ARG A 96 -10.35 -20.29 -6.88
CA ARG A 96 -10.68 -21.57 -6.25
C ARG A 96 -10.25 -22.71 -7.17
N VAL A 97 -9.90 -23.82 -6.58
CA VAL A 97 -9.65 -25.08 -7.30
C VAL A 97 -10.52 -26.14 -6.66
N ASN A 98 -11.41 -26.75 -7.42
CA ASN A 98 -12.44 -27.67 -6.91
C ASN A 98 -13.23 -27.09 -5.72
N GLY A 99 -13.56 -25.80 -5.78
CA GLY A 99 -14.26 -25.10 -4.70
C GLY A 99 -13.41 -24.66 -3.52
N ILE A 100 -12.14 -25.08 -3.44
CA ILE A 100 -11.22 -24.71 -2.35
C ILE A 100 -10.51 -23.41 -2.70
N PRO A 101 -10.54 -22.38 -1.83
CA PRO A 101 -9.89 -21.10 -2.09
C PRO A 101 -8.37 -21.26 -2.15
N VAL A 102 -7.72 -20.46 -3.01
CA VAL A 102 -6.27 -20.40 -3.12
C VAL A 102 -5.78 -19.14 -2.42
N TYR A 103 -4.90 -19.29 -1.44
CA TYR A 103 -4.38 -18.20 -0.62
C TYR A 103 -3.58 -17.19 -1.46
N GLY A 104 -3.97 -15.92 -1.39
CA GLY A 104 -3.29 -14.82 -2.09
C GLY A 104 -3.44 -14.82 -3.61
N ALA A 105 -4.33 -15.66 -4.17
CA ALA A 105 -4.52 -15.78 -5.61
C ALA A 105 -5.71 -14.95 -6.10
N ASP A 106 -5.63 -13.65 -5.91
CA ASP A 106 -6.65 -12.70 -6.32
C ASP A 106 -6.42 -12.21 -7.76
N VAL A 107 -7.52 -11.90 -8.44
CA VAL A 107 -7.54 -11.23 -9.74
C VAL A 107 -8.38 -9.97 -9.60
N VAL A 108 -7.81 -8.81 -9.95
CA VAL A 108 -8.52 -7.53 -9.93
C VAL A 108 -8.64 -7.00 -11.36
N VAL A 109 -9.85 -6.68 -11.77
CA VAL A 109 -10.14 -6.05 -13.06
C VAL A 109 -10.70 -4.66 -12.82
N SER A 110 -10.05 -3.65 -13.36
CA SER A 110 -10.52 -2.27 -13.30
C SER A 110 -11.18 -1.88 -14.61
N LEU A 111 -12.30 -1.20 -14.49
CA LEU A 111 -13.11 -0.73 -15.63
C LEU A 111 -13.36 0.77 -15.48
N ASN A 112 -13.40 1.48 -16.60
CA ASN A 112 -13.82 2.88 -16.63
C ASN A 112 -15.35 3.02 -16.51
N SER A 113 -15.85 4.25 -16.50
CA SER A 113 -17.30 4.57 -16.41
C SER A 113 -18.14 4.04 -17.59
N ARG A 114 -17.49 3.58 -18.69
CA ARG A 114 -18.14 2.93 -19.83
C ARG A 114 -18.08 1.40 -19.79
N ASN A 115 -17.66 0.84 -18.64
CA ASN A 115 -17.41 -0.60 -18.48
C ASN A 115 -16.38 -1.17 -19.47
N GLU A 116 -15.41 -0.37 -19.91
CA GLU A 116 -14.25 -0.85 -20.67
C GLU A 116 -13.15 -1.22 -19.68
N VAL A 117 -12.53 -2.40 -19.85
CA VAL A 117 -11.43 -2.84 -18.98
C VAL A 117 -10.20 -1.99 -19.27
N THR A 118 -9.65 -1.38 -18.23
CA THR A 118 -8.48 -0.49 -18.31
C THR A 118 -7.22 -1.05 -17.66
N MET A 119 -7.39 -1.91 -16.64
CA MET A 119 -6.29 -2.51 -15.90
C MET A 119 -6.65 -3.91 -15.43
N LEU A 120 -5.65 -4.76 -15.34
CA LEU A 120 -5.73 -6.08 -14.72
C LEU A 120 -4.55 -6.29 -13.77
N VAL A 121 -4.82 -6.83 -12.58
CA VAL A 121 -3.82 -7.45 -11.69
C VAL A 121 -4.18 -8.92 -11.54
N ASN A 122 -3.22 -9.83 -11.75
CA ASN A 122 -3.46 -11.27 -11.81
C ASN A 122 -2.46 -12.03 -10.93
N ASN A 123 -2.84 -12.33 -9.71
CA ASN A 123 -2.07 -13.17 -8.80
C ASN A 123 -2.49 -14.65 -8.81
N SER A 124 -3.39 -15.04 -9.73
CA SER A 124 -3.85 -16.43 -9.81
C SER A 124 -2.66 -17.38 -10.05
N LEU A 125 -2.77 -18.57 -9.53
CA LEU A 125 -1.84 -19.66 -9.81
C LEU A 125 -2.31 -20.41 -11.06
N GLY A 126 -1.43 -20.65 -12.02
CA GLY A 126 -1.69 -21.55 -13.14
C GLY A 126 -1.49 -23.00 -12.70
N ASN A 127 -2.25 -23.92 -13.30
CA ASN A 127 -2.09 -25.38 -13.17
C ASN A 127 -1.79 -25.87 -11.74
N VAL A 128 -2.70 -25.59 -10.82
CA VAL A 128 -2.57 -26.01 -9.42
C VAL A 128 -2.78 -27.54 -9.36
N GLN A 129 -1.71 -28.26 -9.06
CA GLN A 129 -1.72 -29.72 -8.86
C GLN A 129 -1.53 -29.98 -7.37
N THR A 130 -2.63 -30.23 -6.65
CA THR A 130 -2.57 -30.57 -5.22
C THR A 130 -3.73 -31.49 -4.86
N PRO A 131 -3.60 -32.41 -3.92
CA PRO A 131 -4.73 -33.16 -3.38
C PRO A 131 -5.81 -32.20 -2.88
N THR A 132 -7.07 -32.59 -3.03
CA THR A 132 -8.24 -31.84 -2.54
C THR A 132 -8.92 -32.50 -1.36
N ASP A 133 -8.48 -33.71 -1.01
CA ASP A 133 -9.00 -34.48 0.11
C ASP A 133 -8.05 -34.36 1.31
N ALA A 134 -8.58 -33.83 2.41
CA ALA A 134 -7.83 -33.68 3.65
C ALA A 134 -7.81 -35.00 4.43
N SER A 135 -6.64 -35.41 4.89
CA SER A 135 -6.46 -36.53 5.84
C SER A 135 -6.46 -36.05 7.30
N VAL A 136 -6.12 -34.78 7.51
CA VAL A 136 -6.21 -34.08 8.80
C VAL A 136 -7.53 -33.31 8.83
N ASP A 137 -8.30 -33.43 9.88
CA ASP A 137 -9.51 -32.66 10.06
C ASP A 137 -9.22 -31.29 10.66
N GLN A 138 -10.23 -30.40 10.64
CA GLN A 138 -10.15 -29.04 11.14
C GLN A 138 -9.76 -28.96 12.63
N ALA A 139 -10.32 -29.85 13.45
CA ALA A 139 -10.04 -29.87 14.88
C ALA A 139 -8.59 -30.31 15.18
N ARG A 140 -8.09 -31.27 14.42
CA ARG A 140 -6.69 -31.70 14.53
C ARG A 140 -5.72 -30.61 14.05
N ALA A 141 -6.07 -29.89 12.97
CA ALA A 141 -5.26 -28.77 12.50
C ALA A 141 -5.16 -27.65 13.54
N LEU A 142 -6.26 -27.29 14.21
CA LEU A 142 -6.27 -26.35 15.35
C LEU A 142 -5.36 -26.85 16.49
N THR A 143 -5.44 -28.14 16.82
CA THR A 143 -4.58 -28.74 17.86
C THR A 143 -3.11 -28.66 17.50
N LEU A 144 -2.73 -29.03 16.28
CA LEU A 144 -1.36 -28.98 15.79
C LEU A 144 -0.79 -27.55 15.80
N ALA A 145 -1.59 -26.58 15.41
CA ALA A 145 -1.16 -25.16 15.45
C ALA A 145 -0.92 -24.67 16.88
N ARG A 146 -1.78 -25.06 17.84
CA ARG A 146 -1.61 -24.74 19.27
C ARG A 146 -0.38 -25.43 19.87
N GLU A 147 -0.19 -26.73 19.59
CA GLU A 147 0.99 -27.49 20.00
C GLU A 147 2.28 -26.86 19.46
N HIS A 148 2.27 -26.43 18.20
CA HIS A 148 3.41 -25.76 17.56
C HIS A 148 3.76 -24.43 18.24
N LEU A 149 2.76 -23.61 18.54
CA LEU A 149 2.94 -22.32 19.23
C LEU A 149 3.12 -22.49 20.75
N LYS A 150 2.96 -23.70 21.28
CA LYS A 150 3.00 -24.00 22.74
C LYS A 150 1.97 -23.18 23.53
N THR A 151 0.81 -22.96 22.94
CA THR A 151 -0.26 -22.14 23.52
C THR A 151 -1.45 -22.98 23.95
N GLY A 152 -2.20 -22.49 24.95
CA GLY A 152 -3.44 -23.12 25.40
C GLY A 152 -4.62 -22.92 24.45
N PRO A 153 -5.80 -23.51 24.78
CA PRO A 153 -7.00 -23.38 23.95
C PRO A 153 -7.72 -22.03 24.08
N VAL A 154 -7.35 -21.22 25.06
CA VAL A 154 -8.04 -19.97 25.36
C VAL A 154 -7.65 -18.90 24.33
N ALA A 155 -8.63 -18.43 23.57
CA ALA A 155 -8.48 -17.30 22.65
C ALA A 155 -8.78 -15.99 23.37
N ILE A 156 -8.13 -14.92 22.93
CA ILE A 156 -8.48 -13.56 23.33
C ILE A 156 -9.19 -12.91 22.15
N GLY A 157 -10.35 -12.33 22.41
CA GLY A 157 -11.15 -11.70 21.37
C GLY A 157 -11.78 -12.72 20.43
N ASN A 158 -11.31 -12.81 19.19
CA ASN A 158 -11.89 -13.70 18.19
C ASN A 158 -11.57 -15.19 18.48
N PRO A 159 -12.53 -16.10 18.29
CA PRO A 159 -12.30 -17.52 18.46
C PRO A 159 -11.26 -18.02 17.43
N ASP A 160 -10.53 -19.08 17.82
CA ASP A 160 -9.66 -19.79 16.90
C ASP A 160 -10.41 -20.29 15.67
N ALA A 161 -9.83 -20.08 14.52
CA ALA A 161 -10.45 -20.52 13.27
C ALA A 161 -9.44 -21.30 12.41
N ALA A 162 -9.94 -22.30 11.72
CA ALA A 162 -9.16 -23.01 10.70
C ALA A 162 -9.98 -23.06 9.40
N THR A 163 -9.40 -22.64 8.31
CA THR A 163 -10.04 -22.60 6.99
C THR A 163 -9.25 -23.44 6.01
N LEU A 164 -9.90 -24.39 5.36
CA LEU A 164 -9.26 -25.21 4.33
C LEU A 164 -9.00 -24.38 3.08
N MET A 165 -7.76 -24.38 2.60
CA MET A 165 -7.34 -23.67 1.41
C MET A 165 -6.13 -24.30 0.75
N ILE A 166 -5.83 -23.86 -0.45
CA ILE A 166 -4.59 -24.21 -1.14
C ILE A 166 -3.58 -23.11 -0.88
N TYR A 167 -2.41 -23.49 -0.37
CA TYR A 167 -1.30 -22.60 -0.09
C TYR A 167 -0.08 -22.96 -0.95
N ARG A 168 0.53 -21.96 -1.58
CA ARG A 168 1.79 -22.09 -2.28
C ARG A 168 2.93 -21.69 -1.36
N VAL A 169 3.80 -22.63 -1.00
CA VAL A 169 4.99 -22.32 -0.20
C VAL A 169 5.98 -21.48 -1.02
N PRO A 170 6.74 -20.58 -0.40
CA PRO A 170 7.82 -19.89 -1.07
C PRO A 170 8.78 -20.88 -1.72
N GLY A 171 9.02 -20.71 -3.04
CA GLY A 171 9.90 -21.62 -3.78
C GLY A 171 9.20 -22.73 -4.57
N GLY A 172 7.87 -22.94 -4.43
CA GLY A 172 7.23 -23.66 -5.50
C GLY A 172 6.04 -24.55 -5.29
N SER A 173 6.00 -25.47 -4.36
CA SER A 173 4.91 -26.46 -4.28
C SER A 173 3.61 -25.87 -3.73
N THR A 174 2.48 -26.40 -4.21
CA THR A 174 1.15 -26.10 -3.68
C THR A 174 0.68 -27.24 -2.78
N HIS A 175 0.10 -26.89 -1.65
CA HIS A 175 -0.37 -27.80 -0.63
C HIS A 175 -1.82 -27.53 -0.29
N LEU A 176 -2.60 -28.57 -0.04
CA LEU A 176 -3.86 -28.44 0.66
C LEU A 176 -3.55 -28.18 2.13
N THR A 177 -4.04 -27.08 2.68
CA THR A 177 -3.69 -26.63 4.02
C THR A 177 -4.90 -26.18 4.80
N TYR A 178 -4.82 -26.25 6.12
CA TYR A 178 -5.62 -25.41 6.98
C TYR A 178 -4.84 -24.15 7.31
N ARG A 179 -5.39 -23.00 6.96
CA ARG A 179 -4.98 -21.72 7.50
C ARG A 179 -5.62 -21.58 8.87
N VAL A 180 -4.83 -21.68 9.90
CA VAL A 180 -5.26 -21.54 11.30
C VAL A 180 -4.93 -20.14 11.77
N THR A 181 -5.92 -19.45 12.33
CA THR A 181 -5.75 -18.12 12.95
C THR A 181 -6.00 -18.23 14.45
N LEU A 182 -5.07 -17.70 15.24
CA LEU A 182 -5.05 -17.79 16.70
C LEU A 182 -4.62 -16.45 17.27
N THR A 183 -5.45 -15.84 18.14
CA THR A 183 -5.04 -14.65 18.92
C THR A 183 -4.68 -15.07 20.34
N ARG A 184 -3.47 -14.73 20.81
CA ARG A 184 -2.91 -15.20 22.09
C ARG A 184 -2.18 -14.09 22.84
N GLU A 185 -2.18 -14.22 24.19
CA GLU A 185 -1.30 -13.41 25.07
C GLU A 185 0.09 -14.05 25.21
N ASP A 186 0.16 -15.39 25.21
CA ASP A 186 1.43 -16.12 25.34
C ASP A 186 1.46 -17.30 24.35
N PRO A 187 2.37 -17.29 23.38
CA PRO A 187 3.14 -16.12 22.93
C PRO A 187 2.20 -15.05 22.33
N ALA A 188 2.43 -13.80 22.71
CA ALA A 188 1.57 -12.69 22.30
C ALA A 188 1.53 -12.55 20.76
N GLY A 189 0.32 -12.44 20.22
CA GLY A 189 0.16 -12.23 18.76
C GLY A 189 -1.16 -12.71 18.18
N ASP A 190 -1.38 -12.24 16.95
CA ASP A 190 -2.34 -12.79 16.00
C ASP A 190 -1.58 -13.73 15.07
N TRP A 191 -1.67 -15.01 15.35
CA TRP A 191 -0.89 -16.02 14.65
C TRP A 191 -1.64 -16.59 13.46
N GLU A 192 -0.97 -16.67 12.33
CA GLU A 192 -1.38 -17.39 11.14
C GLU A 192 -0.46 -18.61 10.97
N VAL A 193 -1.04 -19.81 11.06
CA VAL A 193 -0.30 -21.06 10.94
C VAL A 193 -0.88 -21.88 9.80
N PHE A 194 -0.04 -22.25 8.83
CA PHE A 194 -0.42 -23.12 7.72
C PHE A 194 -0.07 -24.56 8.05
N VAL A 195 -1.10 -25.36 8.25
CA VAL A 195 -0.96 -26.79 8.56
C VAL A 195 -1.30 -27.58 7.29
N ASP A 196 -0.38 -28.40 6.79
CA ASP A 196 -0.62 -29.30 5.66
C ASP A 196 -1.77 -30.24 6.00
N ALA A 197 -2.83 -30.22 5.21
CA ALA A 197 -4.06 -30.96 5.47
C ALA A 197 -3.94 -32.46 5.16
N VAL A 198 -2.84 -32.89 4.57
CA VAL A 198 -2.57 -34.32 4.28
C VAL A 198 -1.64 -34.90 5.33
N SER A 199 -0.53 -34.23 5.63
CA SER A 199 0.52 -34.73 6.53
C SER A 199 0.44 -34.20 7.97
N GLY A 200 -0.24 -33.09 8.20
CA GLY A 200 -0.24 -32.38 9.49
C GLY A 200 1.03 -31.55 9.76
N THR A 201 1.93 -31.45 8.79
CA THR A 201 3.16 -30.69 8.93
C THR A 201 2.87 -29.17 8.94
N ILE A 202 3.56 -28.43 9.79
CA ILE A 202 3.52 -26.96 9.77
C ILE A 202 4.37 -26.46 8.60
N LEU A 203 3.73 -25.82 7.62
CA LEU A 203 4.39 -25.27 6.43
C LEU A 203 4.88 -23.85 6.64
N ARG A 204 4.15 -23.08 7.44
CA ARG A 204 4.47 -21.69 7.74
C ARG A 204 3.82 -21.26 9.04
N THR A 205 4.52 -20.42 9.77
CA THR A 205 4.00 -19.69 10.92
C THR A 205 4.33 -18.22 10.73
N ARG A 206 3.35 -17.36 10.98
CA ARG A 206 3.52 -15.93 10.90
C ARG A 206 2.76 -15.28 12.05
N ASN A 207 3.43 -14.44 12.81
CA ASN A 207 2.76 -13.50 13.68
C ASN A 207 2.25 -12.35 12.82
N MET A 208 0.95 -12.18 12.79
CA MET A 208 0.27 -11.07 12.09
C MET A 208 0.21 -9.83 12.98
N PHE A 209 0.50 -10.01 14.26
CA PHE A 209 0.64 -8.94 15.21
C PHE A 209 1.93 -8.19 14.92
N VAL A 210 1.86 -6.92 14.72
CA VAL A 210 3.04 -6.06 14.82
C VAL A 210 3.42 -6.05 16.29
N ASP A 211 4.68 -6.41 16.59
CA ASP A 211 5.19 -6.55 17.95
C ASP A 211 4.74 -5.39 18.85
N TYR A 212 3.75 -5.67 19.67
CA TYR A 212 3.44 -4.80 20.78
C TYR A 212 4.57 -4.93 21.78
N ARG A 213 5.40 -3.91 21.87
CA ARG A 213 6.33 -3.82 22.99
C ARG A 213 5.51 -3.67 24.27
N GLU A 214 5.85 -4.46 25.30
CA GLU A 214 5.29 -4.30 26.61
C GLU A 214 5.43 -2.85 27.05
N GLY A 215 4.30 -2.19 27.31
CA GLY A 215 4.23 -0.80 27.74
C GLY A 215 2.79 -0.33 27.76
N GLU A 216 2.45 0.48 28.72
CA GLU A 216 1.15 1.15 28.74
C GLU A 216 1.03 2.06 27.51
N ARG A 217 -0.08 1.96 26.80
CA ARG A 217 -0.36 2.80 25.64
C ARG A 217 -1.46 3.78 25.99
N VAL A 218 -1.18 5.03 25.69
CA VAL A 218 -2.11 6.11 25.97
C VAL A 218 -2.26 6.99 24.73
N GLN A 219 -3.38 7.69 24.65
CA GLN A 219 -3.51 8.81 23.74
C GLN A 219 -2.83 10.03 24.33
N GLY A 220 -2.25 10.85 23.48
CA GLY A 220 -1.68 12.13 23.84
C GLY A 220 -2.05 13.21 22.83
N GLN A 221 -1.38 14.34 22.95
CA GLN A 221 -1.59 15.48 22.04
C GLN A 221 -0.28 15.97 21.45
N GLY A 222 -0.35 16.44 20.19
CA GLY A 222 0.75 17.06 19.49
C GLY A 222 0.29 18.17 18.57
N ASP A 223 1.21 19.07 18.22
CA ASP A 223 0.98 20.11 17.22
C ASP A 223 1.57 19.65 15.89
N VAL A 224 0.79 19.75 14.81
CA VAL A 224 1.16 19.34 13.44
C VAL A 224 0.67 20.35 12.42
N TYR A 225 1.18 20.31 11.19
CA TYR A 225 0.47 20.83 10.03
C TYR A 225 -0.44 19.73 9.48
N LEU A 226 -1.75 20.00 9.23
CA LEU A 226 -2.66 18.97 8.69
C LEU A 226 -2.35 18.62 7.24
N THR A 227 -1.93 19.59 6.44
CA THR A 227 -1.29 19.41 5.14
C THR A 227 0.05 20.11 5.17
N ASP A 228 0.03 21.42 5.16
CA ASP A 228 1.16 22.32 5.21
C ASP A 228 0.67 23.74 5.60
N PRO A 229 1.55 24.67 6.02
CA PRO A 229 1.13 25.99 6.47
C PRO A 229 0.59 26.86 5.34
N LEU A 230 1.00 26.66 4.08
CA LEU A 230 0.54 27.45 2.94
C LEU A 230 -0.89 27.06 2.55
N SER A 231 -1.21 25.78 2.56
CA SER A 231 -2.55 25.26 2.32
C SER A 231 -3.53 25.72 3.39
N ALA A 232 -3.14 25.60 4.66
CA ALA A 232 -3.97 26.05 5.79
C ALA A 232 -4.25 27.55 5.76
N ALA A 233 -3.28 28.36 5.28
CA ALA A 233 -3.39 29.79 5.17
C ALA A 233 -3.99 30.28 3.85
N HIS A 234 -4.10 29.45 2.83
CA HIS A 234 -4.39 29.81 1.45
C HIS A 234 -3.42 30.88 0.90
N GLN A 235 -2.14 30.74 1.23
CA GLN A 235 -1.09 31.69 0.84
C GLN A 235 -0.01 31.00 -0.01
N PRO A 236 0.58 31.69 -0.99
CA PRO A 236 1.75 31.17 -1.68
C PRO A 236 3.02 31.33 -0.83
N TYR A 237 4.00 30.47 -1.07
CA TYR A 237 5.33 30.59 -0.49
C TYR A 237 5.95 31.97 -0.78
N GLY A 238 6.66 32.53 0.20
CA GLY A 238 7.28 33.85 0.11
C GLY A 238 6.35 35.02 0.48
N THR A 239 5.06 34.77 0.77
CA THR A 239 4.21 35.76 1.43
C THR A 239 4.83 36.11 2.79
N PRO A 240 4.78 37.38 3.27
CA PRO A 240 5.38 37.75 4.57
C PRO A 240 4.89 36.82 5.69
N GLY A 241 5.84 36.15 6.35
CA GLY A 241 5.60 35.16 7.39
C GLY A 241 5.34 33.72 6.88
N PHE A 242 5.35 33.50 5.57
CA PHE A 242 5.15 32.19 4.93
C PHE A 242 6.36 31.84 4.02
N ALA A 243 7.53 31.78 4.61
CA ALA A 243 8.75 31.30 4.00
C ALA A 243 9.52 30.52 5.05
N ASP A 244 10.36 29.62 4.63
CA ASP A 244 11.16 28.76 5.50
C ASP A 244 12.02 29.58 6.46
N ASN A 245 12.80 30.53 5.95
CA ASN A 245 13.64 31.43 6.74
C ASN A 245 14.63 30.71 7.67
N ASP A 246 15.29 29.66 7.15
CA ASP A 246 16.28 28.85 7.86
C ASP A 246 15.70 28.26 9.17
N ASP A 247 14.60 27.56 9.06
CA ASP A 247 13.81 26.88 10.11
C ASP A 247 13.29 27.75 11.25
N ASN A 248 13.33 29.07 11.09
CA ASN A 248 12.81 29.95 12.12
C ASN A 248 11.29 30.03 12.13
N ASP A 249 10.73 30.07 13.33
CA ASP A 249 9.33 30.34 13.55
C ASP A 249 8.91 31.71 13.01
N SER A 250 7.67 31.80 12.55
CA SER A 250 6.94 33.04 12.38
C SER A 250 5.57 32.96 13.08
N ASP A 251 4.98 34.10 13.40
CA ASP A 251 3.61 34.12 13.95
C ASP A 251 2.62 33.49 12.98
N SER A 252 2.82 33.68 11.67
CA SER A 252 1.98 33.10 10.63
C SER A 252 2.09 31.59 10.57
N LEU A 253 3.29 31.02 10.53
CA LEU A 253 3.52 29.58 10.52
C LEU A 253 3.01 28.94 11.81
N THR A 254 3.31 29.56 12.94
CA THR A 254 2.86 29.10 14.27
C THR A 254 1.33 29.05 14.39
N ALA A 255 0.62 30.04 13.83
CA ALA A 255 -0.84 30.13 13.90
C ALA A 255 -1.57 29.04 13.09
N HIS A 256 -0.90 28.41 12.11
CA HIS A 256 -1.48 27.39 11.25
C HIS A 256 -1.15 25.95 11.67
N ARG A 257 -0.52 25.76 12.83
CA ARG A 257 -0.41 24.45 13.46
C ARG A 257 -1.75 24.02 14.04
N SER A 258 -2.06 22.75 13.93
CA SER A 258 -3.26 22.13 14.48
C SER A 258 -2.94 21.21 15.64
N LEU A 259 -3.69 21.35 16.73
CA LEU A 259 -3.63 20.42 17.85
C LEU A 259 -4.37 19.14 17.51
N VAL A 260 -3.67 18.01 17.51
CA VAL A 260 -4.23 16.69 17.16
C VAL A 260 -4.07 15.69 18.30
N THR A 261 -4.86 14.62 18.25
CA THR A 261 -4.68 13.45 19.11
C THR A 261 -3.63 12.54 18.49
N LEU A 262 -2.59 12.23 19.27
CA LEU A 262 -1.60 11.22 18.94
C LEU A 262 -2.07 9.88 19.52
N ASP A 263 -2.32 8.91 18.65
CA ASP A 263 -2.76 7.59 19.08
C ASP A 263 -1.59 6.71 19.53
N SER A 264 -1.82 6.00 20.63
CA SER A 264 -0.97 4.87 21.06
C SER A 264 0.48 5.24 21.39
N LEU A 265 0.71 6.36 22.02
CA LEU A 265 2.02 6.68 22.62
C LEU A 265 2.40 5.60 23.63
N THR A 266 3.64 5.09 23.54
CA THR A 266 4.13 4.06 24.46
C THR A 266 4.86 4.71 25.64
N PHE A 267 4.48 4.36 26.85
CA PHE A 267 5.21 4.73 28.06
C PHE A 267 6.33 3.73 28.32
N THR A 268 7.58 4.19 28.28
CA THR A 268 8.76 3.34 28.52
C THR A 268 9.85 4.15 29.21
N ASN A 269 10.53 3.54 30.20
CA ASN A 269 11.62 4.16 30.95
C ASN A 269 11.23 5.53 31.58
N GLY A 270 9.99 5.66 32.02
CA GLY A 270 9.52 6.87 32.71
C GLY A 270 9.12 8.03 31.80
N ALA A 271 9.04 7.81 30.47
CA ALA A 271 8.65 8.82 29.49
C ALA A 271 7.73 8.23 28.40
N PHE A 272 6.92 9.08 27.80
CA PHE A 272 6.13 8.74 26.62
C PHE A 272 7.02 8.90 25.36
N GLN A 273 6.86 7.99 24.43
CA GLN A 273 7.59 7.94 23.18
C GLN A 273 6.62 7.94 22.00
N LEU A 274 7.06 8.49 20.87
CA LEU A 274 6.37 8.44 19.57
C LEU A 274 6.54 7.04 18.97
N THR A 275 5.98 6.05 19.66
CA THR A 275 6.02 4.64 19.33
C THR A 275 4.63 4.06 19.49
N GLY A 276 4.05 3.61 18.41
CA GLY A 276 2.69 3.06 18.34
C GLY A 276 2.65 1.75 17.55
N PRO A 277 1.45 1.20 17.32
CA PRO A 277 1.29 -0.04 16.57
C PRO A 277 1.63 0.10 15.08
N TYR A 278 1.58 1.29 14.54
CA TYR A 278 1.67 1.55 13.11
C TYR A 278 3.03 2.07 12.69
N CYS A 279 3.61 2.93 13.50
CA CYS A 279 4.94 3.47 13.28
C CYS A 279 5.67 3.76 14.58
N THR A 280 6.96 4.02 14.47
CA THR A 280 7.83 4.44 15.57
C THR A 280 8.88 5.40 15.04
N ILE A 281 9.08 6.50 15.77
CA ILE A 281 10.16 7.42 15.49
C ILE A 281 11.47 6.80 15.97
N THR A 282 12.47 6.80 15.09
CA THR A 282 13.79 6.20 15.30
C THR A 282 14.85 7.09 14.67
N ASP A 283 16.08 6.96 15.09
CA ASP A 283 17.26 7.61 14.54
C ASP A 283 18.05 6.54 13.77
N ILE A 284 18.12 6.63 12.45
CA ILE A 284 18.61 5.59 11.55
C ILE A 284 19.80 6.06 10.70
N GLU A 285 19.69 7.26 10.14
CA GLU A 285 20.69 7.87 9.27
C GLU A 285 21.22 9.18 9.86
N ALA A 286 22.40 9.59 9.43
CA ALA A 286 22.93 10.89 9.82
C ALA A 286 22.11 12.06 9.20
N PRO A 287 21.99 13.21 9.89
CA PRO A 287 22.55 13.51 11.20
C PRO A 287 21.88 12.71 12.31
N PHE A 288 22.67 12.22 13.27
CA PHE A 288 22.10 11.44 14.38
C PHE A 288 21.70 12.38 15.51
N ASP A 289 20.47 12.18 16.00
CA ASP A 289 19.91 12.98 17.05
C ASP A 289 19.26 12.19 18.19
N SER A 290 18.78 12.92 19.22
CA SER A 290 18.10 12.29 20.35
C SER A 290 16.62 12.06 20.01
N LEU A 291 16.11 10.89 20.31
CA LEU A 291 14.68 10.61 20.19
C LEU A 291 13.87 11.52 21.12
N TYR A 292 12.76 12.02 20.60
CA TYR A 292 11.86 12.92 21.32
C TYR A 292 10.96 12.17 22.26
N THR A 293 11.02 12.50 23.54
CA THR A 293 10.21 11.91 24.61
C THR A 293 9.55 12.98 25.43
N SER A 294 8.45 12.63 26.11
CA SER A 294 7.75 13.56 27.01
C SER A 294 7.41 12.89 28.32
N ALA A 295 7.47 13.67 29.42
CA ALA A 295 7.02 13.22 30.74
C ALA A 295 5.49 13.10 30.83
N THR A 296 4.76 13.73 29.92
CA THR A 296 3.29 13.67 29.86
C THR A 296 2.83 13.33 28.45
N PRO A 297 1.70 12.65 28.27
CA PRO A 297 1.21 12.29 26.94
C PRO A 297 0.86 13.52 26.08
N ASP A 298 0.56 14.65 26.69
CA ASP A 298 0.21 15.91 26.02
C ASP A 298 1.40 16.84 25.80
N GLY A 299 2.63 16.35 26.01
CA GLY A 299 3.85 17.15 25.96
C GLY A 299 4.55 17.20 24.60
N PHE A 300 3.96 16.63 23.55
CA PHE A 300 4.50 16.64 22.19
C PHE A 300 4.05 17.87 21.40
N ARG A 301 4.28 19.03 22.01
CA ARG A 301 3.83 20.33 21.51
C ARG A 301 5.02 21.21 21.14
N PHE A 302 5.47 21.06 19.93
CA PHE A 302 6.65 21.75 19.41
C PHE A 302 6.25 22.83 18.40
N THR A 303 7.09 23.86 18.28
CA THR A 303 7.07 24.77 17.14
C THR A 303 7.98 24.21 16.04
N ARG A 304 7.85 24.70 14.81
CA ARG A 304 8.66 24.20 13.69
C ARG A 304 10.16 24.39 13.87
N SER A 305 10.59 25.43 14.59
CA SER A 305 12.01 25.65 14.93
C SER A 305 12.57 24.67 15.97
N GLN A 306 11.75 23.75 16.45
CA GLN A 306 12.13 22.74 17.43
C GLN A 306 12.12 21.37 16.75
N PRO A 307 13.24 20.65 16.71
CA PRO A 307 13.37 19.39 15.96
C PRO A 307 12.36 18.28 16.35
N GLY A 308 11.64 18.44 17.44
CA GLY A 308 10.55 17.54 17.81
C GLY A 308 9.27 17.71 16.99
N PHE A 309 9.14 18.81 16.24
CA PHE A 309 7.96 19.07 15.43
C PHE A 309 7.86 18.07 14.27
N GLU A 310 8.93 17.86 13.54
CA GLU A 310 9.04 16.93 12.42
C GLU A 310 8.75 15.50 12.88
N ALA A 311 9.27 15.12 14.05
CA ALA A 311 9.01 13.82 14.64
C ALA A 311 7.51 13.59 14.95
N VAL A 312 6.84 14.61 15.50
CA VAL A 312 5.41 14.56 15.79
C VAL A 312 4.58 14.55 14.51
N ASN A 313 4.94 15.39 13.55
CA ASN A 313 4.28 15.49 12.26
C ASN A 313 4.36 14.16 11.51
N ALA A 314 5.55 13.58 11.41
CA ALA A 314 5.78 12.29 10.76
C ALA A 314 5.02 11.14 11.46
N TYR A 315 5.04 11.09 12.79
CA TYR A 315 4.30 10.09 13.56
C TYR A 315 2.80 10.16 13.33
N TYR A 316 2.24 11.36 13.37
CA TYR A 316 0.80 11.59 13.16
C TYR A 316 0.38 11.17 11.75
N HIS A 317 1.04 11.68 10.71
CA HIS A 317 0.65 11.43 9.32
C HIS A 317 0.84 9.98 8.89
N ALA A 318 1.89 9.32 9.36
CA ALA A 318 2.07 7.88 9.13
C ALA A 318 0.96 7.05 9.81
N THR A 319 0.56 7.44 11.03
CA THR A 319 -0.55 6.81 11.74
C THR A 319 -1.87 7.01 10.99
N GLU A 320 -2.16 8.22 10.51
CA GLU A 320 -3.38 8.51 9.75
C GLU A 320 -3.39 7.82 8.38
N SER A 321 -2.25 7.72 7.70
CA SER A 321 -2.12 6.92 6.46
C SER A 321 -2.47 5.46 6.68
N TYR A 322 -2.01 4.87 7.78
CA TYR A 322 -2.36 3.50 8.13
C TYR A 322 -3.87 3.35 8.37
N LYS A 323 -4.46 4.25 9.17
CA LYS A 323 -5.91 4.25 9.43
C LYS A 323 -6.72 4.43 8.14
N ARG A 324 -6.26 5.29 7.25
CA ARG A 324 -6.87 5.49 5.93
C ARG A 324 -6.88 4.21 5.12
N LEU A 325 -5.76 3.49 5.11
CA LEU A 325 -5.65 2.20 4.43
C LEU A 325 -6.63 1.17 5.02
N GLN A 326 -6.80 1.15 6.35
CA GLN A 326 -7.80 0.31 7.01
C GLN A 326 -9.23 0.68 6.58
N GLN A 327 -9.57 1.98 6.54
CA GLN A 327 -10.88 2.46 6.09
C GLN A 327 -11.19 2.07 4.64
N LEU A 328 -10.17 1.98 3.79
CA LEU A 328 -10.29 1.49 2.42
C LEU A 328 -10.44 -0.04 2.31
N GLY A 329 -10.46 -0.73 3.45
CA GLY A 329 -10.68 -2.19 3.49
C GLY A 329 -9.40 -3.02 3.37
N PHE A 330 -8.23 -2.38 3.36
CA PHE A 330 -6.94 -3.06 3.44
C PHE A 330 -6.59 -3.23 4.92
N GLY A 331 -7.02 -4.35 5.49
CA GLY A 331 -6.88 -4.60 6.93
C GLY A 331 -5.43 -4.69 7.41
N SER A 332 -5.26 -4.63 8.73
CA SER A 332 -4.02 -4.52 9.50
C SER A 332 -2.96 -5.61 9.24
N SER A 333 -3.30 -6.64 8.50
CA SER A 333 -2.46 -7.83 8.37
C SER A 333 -1.29 -7.72 7.39
N HIS A 334 -1.10 -6.57 6.73
CA HIS A 334 -0.14 -6.47 5.63
C HIS A 334 1.00 -5.49 5.88
N LEU A 335 0.77 -4.40 6.62
CA LEU A 335 1.80 -3.42 6.93
C LEU A 335 2.46 -3.74 8.27
N ALA A 336 3.77 -4.00 8.26
CA ALA A 336 4.57 -4.04 9.48
C ALA A 336 4.71 -2.63 10.07
N GLN A 337 5.00 -2.52 11.37
CA GLN A 337 5.32 -1.24 11.99
C GLN A 337 6.45 -0.56 11.22
N LEU A 338 6.19 0.66 10.79
CA LEU A 338 7.14 1.46 10.04
C LEU A 338 8.08 2.20 10.98
N ARG A 339 9.38 2.16 10.73
CA ARG A 339 10.34 3.01 11.42
C ARG A 339 10.50 4.31 10.64
N ILE A 340 10.59 5.43 11.34
CA ILE A 340 10.65 6.75 10.73
C ILE A 340 11.77 7.54 11.38
N ASP A 341 12.68 8.02 10.55
CA ASP A 341 13.75 8.95 10.91
C ASP A 341 13.35 10.33 10.39
N PRO A 342 12.99 11.27 11.28
CA PRO A 342 12.53 12.59 10.85
C PRO A 342 13.67 13.52 10.40
N HIS A 343 14.93 13.21 10.71
CA HIS A 343 16.11 14.02 10.39
C HIS A 343 17.26 13.16 9.91
N GLY A 344 17.09 12.49 8.80
CA GLY A 344 18.10 11.61 8.23
C GLY A 344 18.61 12.09 6.87
N PHE A 345 18.83 11.13 5.99
CA PHE A 345 19.31 11.31 4.61
C PHE A 345 20.51 12.28 4.47
N GLN A 346 21.38 12.31 5.49
CA GLN A 346 22.56 13.18 5.58
C GLN A 346 22.23 14.68 5.53
N GLY A 347 21.01 15.08 5.90
CA GLY A 347 20.53 16.45 5.85
C GLY A 347 20.33 16.98 4.42
N ALA A 348 20.12 16.11 3.45
CA ALA A 348 19.85 16.52 2.07
C ALA A 348 18.40 17.01 1.92
N ASP A 349 18.13 17.79 0.88
CA ASP A 349 16.79 18.19 0.42
C ASP A 349 16.18 17.05 -0.37
N ASN A 350 15.79 15.97 0.30
CA ASN A 350 15.16 14.78 -0.25
C ASN A 350 14.83 13.75 0.83
N SER A 351 13.88 12.87 0.57
CA SER A 351 13.45 11.76 1.44
C SER A 351 13.44 10.42 0.71
N HIS A 352 13.39 9.32 1.45
CA HIS A 352 13.23 8.01 0.85
C HIS A 352 12.64 6.96 1.79
N TYR A 353 11.97 5.97 1.20
CA TYR A 353 11.59 4.72 1.85
C TYR A 353 12.60 3.61 1.54
N SER A 354 13.06 2.89 2.56
CA SER A 354 13.93 1.73 2.44
C SER A 354 13.16 0.42 2.61
N PRO A 355 12.92 -0.35 1.53
CA PRO A 355 12.15 -1.60 1.62
C PRO A 355 12.88 -2.70 2.39
N SER A 356 14.21 -2.71 2.35
CA SER A 356 15.01 -3.74 3.05
C SER A 356 14.93 -3.62 4.57
N GLY A 357 14.73 -2.41 5.08
CA GLY A 357 14.66 -2.13 6.50
C GLY A 357 13.27 -1.76 7.01
N ASN A 358 12.33 -1.55 6.10
CA ASN A 358 10.98 -1.02 6.38
C ASN A 358 11.05 0.27 7.21
N TRP A 359 11.70 1.28 6.65
CA TRP A 359 11.82 2.60 7.27
C TRP A 359 11.82 3.73 6.23
N ILE A 360 11.41 4.91 6.69
CA ILE A 360 11.48 6.17 5.96
C ILE A 360 12.51 7.06 6.65
N SER A 361 13.26 7.81 5.86
CA SER A 361 14.15 8.86 6.31
C SER A 361 13.83 10.16 5.58
N PHE A 362 13.68 11.23 6.35
CA PHE A 362 13.38 12.57 5.86
C PHE A 362 14.63 13.44 5.96
N GLY A 363 14.94 14.20 4.91
CA GLY A 363 16.02 15.16 4.93
C GLY A 363 15.61 16.49 5.54
N THR A 364 16.64 17.31 5.84
CA THR A 364 16.48 18.62 6.47
C THR A 364 17.06 19.75 5.62
N GLY A 365 17.21 19.50 4.32
CA GLY A 365 17.69 20.51 3.39
C GLY A 365 16.52 21.27 2.76
N GLY A 366 16.70 22.55 2.53
CA GLY A 366 15.62 23.36 1.98
C GLY A 366 14.58 23.71 3.04
N VAL A 367 13.36 23.25 2.89
CA VAL A 367 12.38 23.09 3.97
C VAL A 367 12.55 21.67 4.51
N ASP A 368 12.46 21.49 5.81
CA ASP A 368 12.55 20.15 6.39
C ASP A 368 11.41 19.26 5.88
N ASP A 369 11.76 18.16 5.18
CA ASP A 369 10.81 17.31 4.44
C ASP A 369 9.67 16.81 5.34
N ALA A 370 9.96 16.50 6.60
CA ALA A 370 8.96 16.03 7.56
C ALA A 370 8.00 17.11 8.08
N GLU A 371 8.16 18.37 7.69
CA GLU A 371 7.19 19.44 7.93
C GLU A 371 6.04 19.43 6.92
N ASP A 372 6.26 18.88 5.72
CA ASP A 372 5.23 18.78 4.69
C ASP A 372 4.55 17.41 4.73
N ALA A 373 3.27 17.38 5.03
CA ALA A 373 2.52 16.12 5.07
C ALA A 373 2.47 15.41 3.72
N ASP A 374 2.55 16.15 2.60
CA ASP A 374 2.60 15.55 1.27
C ASP A 374 3.86 14.67 1.10
N VAL A 375 5.02 15.09 1.64
CA VAL A 375 6.26 14.29 1.62
C VAL A 375 6.09 13.03 2.48
N ILE A 376 5.54 13.19 3.69
CA ILE A 376 5.31 12.04 4.59
C ILE A 376 4.37 11.02 3.94
N TRP A 377 3.29 11.46 3.32
CA TRP A 377 2.32 10.59 2.65
C TRP A 377 2.89 9.94 1.39
N HIS A 378 3.74 10.65 0.67
CA HIS A 378 4.45 10.15 -0.52
C HIS A 378 5.37 8.99 -0.13
N GLU A 379 6.24 9.16 0.83
CA GLU A 379 7.15 8.11 1.29
C GLU A 379 6.40 6.92 1.92
N TYR A 380 5.32 7.22 2.65
CA TYR A 380 4.45 6.17 3.18
C TYR A 380 3.79 5.34 2.06
N ALA A 381 3.46 5.95 0.93
CA ALA A 381 2.90 5.23 -0.21
C ALA A 381 3.89 4.24 -0.82
N HIS A 382 5.20 4.52 -0.79
CA HIS A 382 6.22 3.54 -1.16
C HIS A 382 6.20 2.33 -0.21
N ALA A 383 6.02 2.53 1.10
CA ALA A 383 5.84 1.42 2.04
C ALA A 383 4.60 0.57 1.71
N ILE A 384 3.49 1.20 1.32
CA ILE A 384 2.30 0.49 0.82
C ILE A 384 2.64 -0.34 -0.42
N GLN A 385 3.30 0.26 -1.41
CA GLN A 385 3.66 -0.41 -2.67
C GLN A 385 4.48 -1.66 -2.43
N TYR A 386 5.57 -1.55 -1.69
CA TYR A 386 6.46 -2.67 -1.40
C TYR A 386 5.82 -3.75 -0.52
N THR A 387 4.88 -3.36 0.35
CA THR A 387 4.12 -4.32 1.16
C THR A 387 3.22 -5.20 0.30
N PHE A 388 2.49 -4.59 -0.64
CA PHE A 388 1.55 -5.32 -1.50
C PHE A 388 2.21 -5.95 -2.73
N VAL A 389 3.33 -5.39 -3.17
CA VAL A 389 4.10 -5.88 -4.33
C VAL A 389 5.59 -5.92 -3.95
N PRO A 390 6.04 -6.93 -3.18
CA PRO A 390 7.42 -7.02 -2.70
C PRO A 390 8.50 -7.08 -3.79
N SER A 391 8.10 -7.33 -5.04
CA SER A 391 8.96 -7.31 -6.23
C SER A 391 8.87 -5.99 -6.98
N TRP A 392 8.45 -4.91 -6.34
CA TRP A 392 8.44 -3.58 -6.96
C TRP A 392 9.85 -3.24 -7.46
N GLY A 393 9.98 -2.93 -8.75
CA GLY A 393 11.27 -2.88 -9.44
C GLY A 393 11.61 -1.49 -9.99
N GLU A 394 12.67 -1.47 -10.78
CA GLU A 394 13.19 -0.27 -11.45
C GLU A 394 12.43 0.06 -12.75
N GLY A 395 12.79 1.16 -13.40
CA GLY A 395 12.25 1.59 -14.69
C GLY A 395 10.80 2.03 -14.59
N ASP A 396 9.94 1.49 -15.45
CA ASP A 396 8.52 1.88 -15.51
C ASP A 396 7.77 1.62 -14.20
N MET A 397 8.19 0.63 -13.40
CA MET A 397 7.58 0.39 -12.08
C MET A 397 7.98 1.46 -11.08
N ALA A 398 9.24 1.86 -11.04
CA ALA A 398 9.67 2.95 -10.19
C ALA A 398 8.91 4.22 -10.55
N ALA A 399 8.81 4.47 -11.83
CA ALA A 399 8.06 5.58 -12.39
C ALA A 399 6.56 5.58 -12.00
N LEU A 400 5.90 4.45 -12.11
CA LEU A 400 4.52 4.29 -11.64
C LEU A 400 4.43 4.43 -10.11
N GLY A 401 5.49 4.03 -9.41
CA GLY A 401 5.61 4.16 -7.96
C GLY A 401 5.54 5.60 -7.50
N GLU A 402 6.32 6.47 -8.14
CA GLU A 402 6.32 7.91 -7.88
C GLU A 402 4.93 8.53 -8.11
N GLY A 403 4.31 8.20 -9.26
CA GLY A 403 2.96 8.70 -9.57
C GLY A 403 1.89 8.21 -8.59
N TYR A 404 1.99 6.98 -8.14
CA TYR A 404 1.09 6.46 -7.10
C TYR A 404 1.33 7.16 -5.75
N ALA A 405 2.57 7.44 -5.41
CA ALA A 405 2.93 8.11 -4.17
C ALA A 405 2.40 9.56 -4.15
N ASP A 406 2.58 10.30 -5.25
CA ASP A 406 1.98 11.63 -5.42
C ASP A 406 0.44 11.59 -5.37
N TYR A 407 -0.18 10.57 -5.97
CA TYR A 407 -1.63 10.39 -5.88
C TYR A 407 -2.10 10.15 -4.44
N TRP A 408 -1.38 9.32 -3.69
CA TRP A 408 -1.69 9.04 -2.29
C TRP A 408 -1.61 10.33 -1.46
N ALA A 409 -0.53 11.09 -1.59
CA ALA A 409 -0.32 12.38 -0.94
C ALA A 409 -1.46 13.37 -1.29
N SER A 410 -1.67 13.63 -2.57
CA SER A 410 -2.74 14.53 -3.05
C SER A 410 -4.14 14.10 -2.59
N SER A 411 -4.42 12.79 -2.52
CA SER A 411 -5.69 12.25 -2.02
C SER A 411 -5.90 12.53 -0.54
N HIS A 412 -4.83 12.43 0.27
CA HIS A 412 -4.85 12.79 1.68
C HIS A 412 -5.03 14.30 1.86
N ALA A 413 -4.22 15.11 1.22
CA ALA A 413 -4.28 16.56 1.30
C ALA A 413 -5.69 17.10 1.00
N ARG A 414 -6.35 16.57 -0.03
CA ARG A 414 -7.73 16.95 -0.36
C ARG A 414 -8.77 16.51 0.67
N SER A 415 -8.43 15.59 1.56
CA SER A 415 -9.34 15.15 2.64
C SER A 415 -9.25 16.01 3.90
N THR A 416 -8.24 16.88 4.03
CA THR A 416 -8.05 17.78 5.18
C THR A 416 -9.00 18.96 5.18
N ASN A 417 -9.60 19.29 4.03
CA ASN A 417 -10.39 20.49 3.75
C ASN A 417 -9.60 21.81 3.79
N GLU A 418 -8.27 21.77 3.77
CA GLU A 418 -7.40 22.94 3.67
C GLU A 418 -7.20 23.40 2.21
N LEU A 419 -7.63 22.62 1.26
CA LEU A 419 -7.48 22.89 -0.17
C LEU A 419 -8.82 23.29 -0.80
N THR A 420 -8.83 24.42 -1.46
CA THR A 420 -10.01 24.91 -2.18
C THR A 420 -9.89 24.66 -3.67
N ARG A 421 -10.87 23.93 -4.24
CA ARG A 421 -10.89 23.65 -5.67
C ARG A 421 -10.97 24.94 -6.48
N GLY A 422 -10.04 25.08 -7.42
CA GLY A 422 -9.89 26.26 -8.27
C GLY A 422 -8.75 27.19 -7.87
N GLU A 423 -8.16 26.99 -6.70
CA GLU A 423 -6.89 27.61 -6.36
C GLU A 423 -5.74 26.91 -7.09
N THR A 424 -4.68 27.65 -7.40
CA THR A 424 -3.50 27.11 -8.11
C THR A 424 -2.86 25.94 -7.36
N GLN A 425 -2.84 26.01 -6.04
CA GLN A 425 -2.24 25.00 -5.18
C GLN A 425 -3.05 23.71 -5.07
N TYR A 426 -4.31 23.69 -5.53
CA TYR A 426 -5.20 22.52 -5.42
C TYR A 426 -4.64 21.28 -6.13
N ASP A 427 -3.93 21.48 -7.22
CA ASP A 427 -3.35 20.43 -8.04
C ASP A 427 -1.84 20.23 -7.80
N TRP A 428 -1.28 20.87 -6.78
CA TRP A 428 0.11 20.69 -6.38
C TRP A 428 0.28 19.56 -5.36
N VAL A 429 1.44 18.96 -5.32
CA VAL A 429 1.99 18.18 -4.21
C VAL A 429 3.28 18.83 -3.74
N PHE A 430 3.65 18.63 -2.47
CA PHE A 430 4.80 19.28 -1.83
C PHE A 430 4.69 20.80 -1.86
N ARG A 431 3.62 21.30 -1.28
CA ARG A 431 3.28 22.73 -1.37
C ARG A 431 4.18 23.59 -0.53
N TRP A 432 4.64 23.05 0.60
CA TRP A 432 5.55 23.71 1.52
C TRP A 432 7.01 23.41 1.18
N ASP A 433 7.37 22.15 1.04
CA ASP A 433 8.70 21.68 0.70
C ASP A 433 9.12 22.06 -0.75
N GLY A 434 8.20 21.94 -1.71
CA GLY A 434 8.41 22.34 -3.12
C GLY A 434 7.73 23.65 -3.50
N HIS A 435 7.71 23.97 -4.80
CA HIS A 435 7.13 25.20 -5.37
C HIS A 435 7.72 26.49 -4.79
N ASN A 436 8.97 26.45 -4.39
CA ASN A 436 9.70 27.53 -3.73
C ASN A 436 11.08 27.76 -4.38
N GLN A 437 12.01 28.39 -3.68
CA GLN A 437 13.35 28.65 -4.19
C GLN A 437 14.26 27.43 -4.22
N PHE A 438 13.94 26.36 -3.49
CA PHE A 438 14.77 25.18 -3.39
C PHE A 438 14.49 24.25 -4.59
N TRP A 439 13.20 23.98 -4.88
CA TRP A 439 12.82 23.22 -6.07
C TRP A 439 11.40 23.54 -6.55
N SER A 440 11.06 23.08 -7.77
CA SER A 440 9.85 23.48 -8.48
C SER A 440 8.57 22.75 -8.05
N GLY A 441 8.67 21.76 -7.17
CA GLY A 441 7.53 20.93 -6.80
C GLY A 441 6.94 20.10 -7.96
N ARG A 442 5.84 19.40 -7.71
CA ARG A 442 5.12 18.59 -8.71
C ARG A 442 3.63 18.91 -8.75
N ARG A 443 2.97 18.49 -9.84
CA ARG A 443 1.54 18.69 -10.07
C ARG A 443 0.88 17.39 -10.48
N VAL A 444 -0.35 17.17 -10.00
CA VAL A 444 -1.14 15.98 -10.32
C VAL A 444 -2.10 16.17 -11.50
N ASN A 445 -2.13 17.34 -12.12
CA ASN A 445 -2.97 17.64 -13.28
C ASN A 445 -2.18 17.85 -14.58
N ASP A 446 -0.91 17.46 -14.61
CA ASP A 446 -0.10 17.58 -15.81
C ASP A 446 -0.62 16.61 -16.88
N ILE A 447 -0.87 17.15 -18.10
CA ILE A 447 -1.39 16.39 -19.23
C ILE A 447 -0.31 16.00 -20.24
N GLY A 448 0.96 16.05 -19.83
CA GLY A 448 2.09 15.66 -20.65
C GLY A 448 1.96 14.22 -21.17
N THR A 449 2.41 13.99 -22.38
CA THR A 449 2.49 12.62 -22.94
C THR A 449 3.70 11.90 -22.34
N TYR A 450 3.46 10.73 -21.78
CA TYR A 450 4.51 9.89 -21.22
C TYR A 450 5.58 9.56 -22.28
N PRO A 451 6.85 9.95 -22.11
CA PRO A 451 7.89 9.64 -23.05
C PRO A 451 8.44 8.23 -22.80
N PHE A 452 8.09 7.28 -23.62
CA PHE A 452 8.58 5.90 -23.55
C PHE A 452 10.10 5.73 -23.74
N THR A 453 10.85 6.79 -24.05
CA THR A 453 12.24 6.68 -24.48
C THR A 453 13.29 7.22 -23.52
N SER A 454 12.93 7.96 -22.49
CA SER A 454 13.87 8.44 -21.47
C SER A 454 13.13 8.78 -20.17
N LEU A 455 12.96 7.77 -19.33
CA LEU A 455 12.29 7.93 -18.05
C LEU A 455 13.30 8.27 -16.96
N SER A 456 13.24 9.47 -16.44
CA SER A 456 13.67 9.69 -15.07
C SER A 456 12.55 9.19 -14.14
N VAL A 457 12.92 8.67 -13.00
CA VAL A 457 11.99 8.19 -11.97
C VAL A 457 10.91 9.24 -11.65
N HIS A 458 11.26 10.51 -11.66
CA HIS A 458 10.37 11.63 -11.36
C HIS A 458 9.45 12.08 -12.52
N ALA A 459 9.75 11.67 -13.76
CA ALA A 459 8.88 12.02 -14.90
C ALA A 459 7.55 11.28 -14.90
N SER A 460 7.36 10.38 -14.00
CA SER A 460 6.23 9.44 -13.93
C SER A 460 5.22 9.79 -12.85
N GLY A 461 5.47 10.77 -12.01
CA GLY A 461 4.42 11.47 -11.27
C GLY A 461 3.32 12.03 -12.19
N GLN A 462 3.51 11.88 -13.48
CA GLN A 462 2.61 12.34 -14.54
C GLN A 462 1.76 11.21 -15.18
N ILE A 463 1.87 9.98 -14.73
CA ILE A 463 1.01 8.87 -15.20
C ILE A 463 -0.24 8.80 -14.34
N TRP A 464 -1.18 9.64 -14.68
CA TRP A 464 -2.50 9.68 -14.03
C TRP A 464 -3.61 9.12 -14.91
#